data_d245b8d62c3caf399045281283e05b8a
#
_entry.id   d245b8d62c3caf399045281283e05b8a
#
_cell.length_a   1.000
_cell.length_b   1.000
_cell.length_c   1.000
_cell.angle_alpha   90.00
_cell.angle_beta   90.00
_cell.angle_gamma   90.00
#
_symmetry.space_group_name_H-M   'P 1'
#
loop_
_entity.id
_entity.type
_entity.pdbx_description
1 polymer ?
#
loop_
_entity_poly.entity_id
_entity_poly.type
_entity_poly.pdbx_seq_one_letter_code
_entity_poly.pdbx_strand_id
1 'polypeptide(L)'
;MSSLEGKSALVTGAGRGIGEATARKLAACGARVLVNDLDADVAEAVAASIPGAVAFPADLTDPAAADAVVGAALEAFGGLDIVVNNAGYIWHSAIHNMSDEQWDAMLDIHASAQFRILRAYGRWLRQNASADSPTRKVVNISSTMGVHGGATQLAYS
;
A
#
# COMPACT_ATOMS: atom_id res chain seq x y z
N MET A 1 11.85 21.26 -4.91
CA MET A 1 11.22 19.99 -4.48
C MET A 1 12.34 18.99 -4.30
N SER A 2 12.33 18.21 -3.23
CA SER A 2 13.33 17.13 -3.07
C SER A 2 13.14 16.12 -4.20
N SER A 3 14.22 15.75 -4.87
CA SER A 3 14.23 14.74 -5.91
C SER A 3 14.13 13.35 -5.28
N LEU A 4 13.35 12.46 -5.87
CA LEU A 4 13.30 11.03 -5.57
C LEU A 4 14.01 10.20 -6.66
N GLU A 5 14.87 10.83 -7.42
CA GLU A 5 15.70 10.20 -8.45
C GLU A 5 16.39 8.94 -7.90
N GLY A 6 16.24 7.83 -8.61
CA GLY A 6 16.80 6.53 -8.22
C GLY A 6 16.07 5.81 -7.08
N LYS A 7 15.05 6.42 -6.47
CA LYS A 7 14.21 5.79 -5.44
C LYS A 7 13.16 4.89 -6.06
N SER A 8 12.74 3.89 -5.28
CA SER A 8 11.66 2.97 -5.64
C SER A 8 10.55 3.02 -4.58
N ALA A 9 9.31 2.91 -5.02
CA ALA A 9 8.15 3.00 -4.18
C ALA A 9 7.12 1.90 -4.48
N LEU A 10 6.51 1.36 -3.44
CA LEU A 10 5.30 0.56 -3.51
C LEU A 10 4.14 1.40 -2.99
N VAL A 11 3.06 1.50 -3.75
CA VAL A 11 1.82 2.14 -3.32
C VAL A 11 0.67 1.15 -3.44
N THR A 12 0.01 0.83 -2.33
CA THR A 12 -1.13 -0.09 -2.32
C THR A 12 -2.45 0.66 -2.50
N GLY A 13 -3.45 0.00 -3.15
CA GLY A 13 -4.71 0.64 -3.51
C GLY A 13 -4.49 1.83 -4.45
N ALA A 14 -3.56 1.69 -5.40
CA ALA A 14 -3.07 2.79 -6.23
C ALA A 14 -3.74 2.88 -7.61
N GLY A 15 -4.79 2.09 -7.86
CA GLY A 15 -5.55 2.13 -9.11
C GLY A 15 -6.49 3.34 -9.22
N ARG A 16 -6.76 4.02 -8.10
CA ARG A 16 -7.67 5.19 -8.11
C ARG A 16 -7.44 6.11 -6.90
N GLY A 17 -8.06 7.31 -6.94
CA GLY A 17 -8.16 8.22 -5.80
C GLY A 17 -6.83 8.66 -5.20
N ILE A 18 -6.70 8.56 -3.87
CA ILE A 18 -5.52 9.01 -3.13
C ILE A 18 -4.28 8.19 -3.50
N GLY A 19 -4.43 6.87 -3.63
CA GLY A 19 -3.34 5.98 -4.01
C GLY A 19 -2.78 6.30 -5.40
N GLU A 20 -3.63 6.46 -6.40
CA GLU A 20 -3.24 6.88 -7.75
C GLU A 20 -2.53 8.23 -7.74
N ALA A 21 -3.12 9.23 -7.09
CA ALA A 21 -2.52 10.55 -6.99
C ALA A 21 -1.14 10.50 -6.32
N THR A 22 -0.99 9.66 -5.30
CA THR A 22 0.29 9.43 -4.60
C THR A 22 1.30 8.78 -5.53
N ALA A 23 0.93 7.72 -6.24
CA ALA A 23 1.80 7.02 -7.19
C ALA A 23 2.31 7.99 -8.29
N ARG A 24 1.40 8.76 -8.89
CA ARG A 24 1.74 9.79 -9.88
C ARG A 24 2.67 10.86 -9.31
N LYS A 25 2.43 11.31 -8.09
CA LYS A 25 3.26 12.33 -7.45
C LYS A 25 4.65 11.83 -7.13
N LEU A 26 4.81 10.60 -6.64
CA LEU A 26 6.11 9.97 -6.39
C LEU A 26 6.89 9.83 -7.70
N ALA A 27 6.24 9.36 -8.77
CA ALA A 27 6.84 9.24 -10.08
C ALA A 27 7.26 10.61 -10.66
N ALA A 28 6.41 11.63 -10.55
CA ALA A 28 6.75 13.00 -10.97
C ALA A 28 7.91 13.61 -10.18
N CYS A 29 8.23 13.06 -9.00
CA CYS A 29 9.42 13.43 -8.24
C CYS A 29 10.66 12.56 -8.58
N GLY A 30 10.55 11.61 -9.52
CA GLY A 30 11.65 10.78 -10.01
C GLY A 30 11.71 9.36 -9.44
N ALA A 31 10.74 8.93 -8.64
CA ALA A 31 10.69 7.55 -8.13
C ALA A 31 10.15 6.58 -9.19
N ARG A 32 10.69 5.35 -9.20
CA ARG A 32 10.06 4.21 -9.89
C ARG A 32 8.94 3.66 -8.98
N VAL A 33 7.75 3.41 -9.51
CA VAL A 33 6.59 3.08 -8.69
C VAL A 33 5.99 1.74 -9.08
N LEU A 34 5.77 0.86 -8.09
CA LEU A 34 4.89 -0.28 -8.23
C LEU A 34 3.49 0.13 -7.77
N VAL A 35 2.53 -0.05 -8.68
CA VAL A 35 1.11 0.23 -8.50
C VAL A 35 0.41 -1.09 -8.16
N ASN A 36 -0.05 -1.24 -6.93
CA ASN A 36 -0.89 -2.36 -6.53
C ASN A 36 -2.33 -1.90 -6.37
N ASP A 37 -3.26 -2.68 -6.87
CA ASP A 37 -4.70 -2.57 -6.60
C ASP A 37 -5.33 -3.97 -6.68
N LEU A 38 -6.52 -4.15 -6.09
CA LEU A 38 -7.31 -5.37 -6.23
C LEU A 38 -7.80 -5.54 -7.68
N ASP A 39 -8.17 -4.43 -8.30
CA ASP A 39 -8.70 -4.36 -9.66
C ASP A 39 -7.53 -4.26 -10.67
N ALA A 40 -7.32 -5.34 -11.42
CA ALA A 40 -6.21 -5.45 -12.36
C ALA A 40 -6.26 -4.38 -13.45
N ASP A 41 -7.43 -4.14 -14.02
CA ASP A 41 -7.59 -3.21 -15.16
C ASP A 41 -7.18 -1.78 -14.77
N VAL A 42 -7.55 -1.35 -13.56
CA VAL A 42 -7.20 0.00 -13.10
C VAL A 42 -5.74 0.10 -12.65
N ALA A 43 -5.18 -0.94 -12.04
CA ALA A 43 -3.76 -0.97 -11.70
C ALA A 43 -2.87 -0.88 -12.95
N GLU A 44 -3.20 -1.67 -13.98
CA GLU A 44 -2.50 -1.68 -15.25
C GLU A 44 -2.65 -0.35 -16.00
N ALA A 45 -3.85 0.22 -16.04
CA ALA A 45 -4.10 1.52 -16.68
C ALA A 45 -3.30 2.65 -16.02
N VAL A 46 -3.24 2.69 -14.69
CA VAL A 46 -2.44 3.68 -13.97
C VAL A 46 -0.95 3.47 -14.22
N ALA A 47 -0.44 2.23 -14.11
CA ALA A 47 0.96 1.94 -14.36
C ALA A 47 1.37 2.28 -15.80
N ALA A 48 0.57 1.92 -16.80
CA ALA A 48 0.83 2.25 -18.20
C ALA A 48 0.92 3.76 -18.48
N SER A 49 0.25 4.57 -17.69
CA SER A 49 0.26 6.04 -17.79
C SER A 49 1.42 6.72 -17.06
N ILE A 50 2.22 5.97 -16.32
CA ILE A 50 3.36 6.47 -15.54
C ILE A 50 4.64 5.85 -16.11
N PRO A 51 5.57 6.64 -16.68
CA PRO A 51 6.81 6.10 -17.23
C PRO A 51 7.61 5.29 -16.21
N GLY A 52 7.92 4.03 -16.55
CA GLY A 52 8.70 3.13 -15.70
C GLY A 52 7.98 2.57 -14.48
N ALA A 53 6.66 2.77 -14.36
CA ALA A 53 5.87 2.10 -13.33
C ALA A 53 5.56 0.66 -13.72
N VAL A 54 5.32 -0.16 -12.69
CA VAL A 54 4.95 -1.58 -12.82
C VAL A 54 3.63 -1.79 -12.11
N ALA A 55 2.69 -2.48 -12.76
CA ALA A 55 1.46 -2.95 -12.11
C ALA A 55 1.68 -4.29 -11.43
N PHE A 56 1.08 -4.47 -10.27
CA PHE A 56 0.99 -5.76 -9.60
C PHE A 56 -0.38 -5.89 -8.94
N PRO A 57 -1.39 -6.39 -9.67
CA PRO A 57 -2.72 -6.62 -9.13
C PRO A 57 -2.68 -7.73 -8.07
N ALA A 58 -3.24 -7.46 -6.90
CA ALA A 58 -3.36 -8.46 -5.84
C ALA A 58 -4.37 -8.04 -4.78
N ASP A 59 -5.06 -9.02 -4.22
CA ASP A 59 -5.89 -8.85 -3.03
C ASP A 59 -5.00 -8.94 -1.77
N LEU A 60 -4.83 -7.82 -1.08
CA LEU A 60 -3.98 -7.76 0.12
C LEU A 60 -4.62 -8.38 1.36
N THR A 61 -5.88 -8.79 1.30
CA THR A 61 -6.51 -9.61 2.35
C THR A 61 -6.00 -11.06 2.28
N ASP A 62 -5.54 -11.52 1.10
CA ASP A 62 -4.83 -12.81 1.00
C ASP A 62 -3.48 -12.72 1.75
N PRO A 63 -3.25 -13.60 2.74
CA PRO A 63 -2.00 -13.64 3.47
C PRO A 63 -0.72 -13.80 2.62
N ALA A 64 -0.83 -14.42 1.44
CA ALA A 64 0.30 -14.64 0.54
C ALA A 64 0.62 -13.41 -0.33
N ALA A 65 -0.34 -12.52 -0.55
CA ALA A 65 -0.19 -11.38 -1.44
C ALA A 65 0.87 -10.39 -0.98
N ALA A 66 1.05 -10.24 0.33
CA ALA A 66 2.03 -9.30 0.88
C ALA A 66 3.48 -9.66 0.53
N ASP A 67 3.85 -10.93 0.63
CA ASP A 67 5.20 -11.39 0.22
C ASP A 67 5.36 -11.25 -1.30
N ALA A 68 4.31 -11.53 -2.08
CA ALA A 68 4.33 -11.44 -3.54
C ALA A 68 4.51 -9.98 -4.03
N VAL A 69 3.72 -9.03 -3.51
CA VAL A 69 3.79 -7.63 -3.94
C VAL A 69 5.11 -6.95 -3.55
N VAL A 70 5.62 -7.26 -2.35
CA VAL A 70 6.94 -6.76 -1.94
C VAL A 70 8.04 -7.40 -2.79
N GLY A 71 7.96 -8.72 -3.03
CA GLY A 71 8.89 -9.44 -3.92
C GLY A 71 8.93 -8.85 -5.32
N ALA A 72 7.77 -8.58 -5.92
CA ALA A 72 7.66 -7.97 -7.25
C ALA A 72 8.31 -6.57 -7.31
N ALA A 73 8.13 -5.75 -6.28
CA ALA A 73 8.79 -4.44 -6.22
C ALA A 73 10.32 -4.56 -6.13
N LEU A 74 10.81 -5.53 -5.34
CA LEU A 74 12.23 -5.79 -5.20
C LEU A 74 12.84 -6.33 -6.50
N GLU A 75 12.15 -7.22 -7.19
CA GLU A 75 12.57 -7.77 -8.49
C GLU A 75 12.62 -6.69 -9.56
N ALA A 76 11.56 -5.89 -9.67
CA ALA A 76 11.44 -4.86 -10.69
C ALA A 76 12.47 -3.72 -10.51
N PHE A 77 12.83 -3.38 -9.27
CA PHE A 77 13.60 -2.19 -8.97
C PHE A 77 14.98 -2.44 -8.34
N GLY A 78 15.27 -3.67 -7.92
CA GLY A 78 16.50 -4.02 -7.22
C GLY A 78 16.55 -3.55 -5.76
N GLY A 79 15.46 -2.96 -5.26
CA GLY A 79 15.33 -2.47 -3.89
C GLY A 79 14.01 -1.74 -3.68
N LEU A 80 13.71 -1.40 -2.43
CA LEU A 80 12.48 -0.69 -2.07
C LEU A 80 12.79 0.37 -1.00
N ASP A 81 12.57 1.65 -1.35
CA ASP A 81 12.88 2.78 -0.48
C ASP A 81 11.64 3.33 0.23
N ILE A 82 10.48 3.25 -0.42
CA ILE A 82 9.24 3.87 0.04
C ILE A 82 8.10 2.85 -0.03
N VAL A 83 7.40 2.67 1.09
CA VAL A 83 6.16 1.88 1.14
C VAL A 83 5.02 2.79 1.57
N VAL A 84 3.96 2.86 0.77
CA VAL A 84 2.73 3.58 1.09
C VAL A 84 1.59 2.58 1.22
N ASN A 85 1.21 2.27 2.43
CA ASN A 85 0.04 1.47 2.74
C ASN A 85 -1.20 2.37 2.69
N ASN A 86 -1.88 2.35 1.54
CA ASN A 86 -3.06 3.17 1.26
C ASN A 86 -4.30 2.33 0.95
N ALA A 87 -4.16 1.06 0.57
CA ALA A 87 -5.29 0.20 0.28
C ALA A 87 -6.30 0.18 1.44
N GLY A 88 -7.56 0.34 1.12
CA GLY A 88 -8.63 0.33 2.10
C GLY A 88 -9.96 0.80 1.51
N TYR A 89 -11.03 0.46 2.19
CA TYR A 89 -12.40 0.88 1.90
C TYR A 89 -13.21 0.98 3.18
N ILE A 90 -14.41 1.50 3.11
CA ILE A 90 -15.30 1.60 4.27
C ILE A 90 -16.52 0.71 4.05
N TRP A 91 -16.83 -0.12 5.04
CA TRP A 91 -18.08 -0.85 5.10
C TRP A 91 -18.91 -0.32 6.26
N HIS A 92 -19.90 0.48 5.94
CA HIS A 92 -20.75 1.15 6.93
C HIS A 92 -21.71 0.16 7.59
N SER A 93 -21.67 0.07 8.92
CA SER A 93 -22.67 -0.65 9.71
C SER A 93 -22.77 -0.08 11.12
N ALA A 94 -24.00 0.04 11.66
CA ALA A 94 -24.17 0.32 13.07
C ALA A 94 -23.71 -0.91 13.88
N ILE A 95 -23.09 -0.71 15.05
CA ILE A 95 -22.48 -1.79 15.85
C ILE A 95 -23.41 -2.97 16.11
N HIS A 96 -24.68 -2.70 16.40
CA HIS A 96 -25.69 -3.74 16.70
C HIS A 96 -26.18 -4.52 15.47
N ASN A 97 -25.81 -4.09 14.27
CA ASN A 97 -26.12 -4.73 12.99
C ASN A 97 -24.87 -5.21 12.25
N MET A 98 -23.67 -4.93 12.78
CA MET A 98 -22.42 -5.31 12.14
C MET A 98 -22.23 -6.83 12.24
N SER A 99 -22.00 -7.49 11.13
CA SER A 99 -21.64 -8.92 11.12
C SER A 99 -20.14 -9.12 11.38
N ASP A 100 -19.79 -10.33 11.82
CA ASP A 100 -18.38 -10.71 11.98
C ASP A 100 -17.63 -10.59 10.65
N GLU A 101 -18.26 -10.92 9.52
CA GLU A 101 -17.70 -10.75 8.17
C GLU A 101 -17.32 -9.29 7.89
N GLN A 102 -18.21 -8.34 8.23
CA GLN A 102 -17.92 -6.91 8.04
C GLN A 102 -16.77 -6.45 8.93
N TRP A 103 -16.76 -6.92 10.17
CA TRP A 103 -15.69 -6.62 11.12
C TRP A 103 -14.34 -7.17 10.65
N ASP A 104 -14.30 -8.47 10.33
CA ASP A 104 -13.07 -9.14 9.89
C ASP A 104 -12.52 -8.54 8.61
N ALA A 105 -13.37 -8.22 7.62
CA ALA A 105 -12.96 -7.59 6.37
C ALA A 105 -12.31 -6.21 6.60
N MET A 106 -12.83 -5.41 7.53
CA MET A 106 -12.23 -4.11 7.86
C MET A 106 -10.88 -4.27 8.56
N LEU A 107 -10.78 -5.21 9.52
CA LEU A 107 -9.50 -5.49 10.18
C LEU A 107 -8.47 -6.08 9.22
N ASP A 108 -8.89 -6.95 8.31
CA ASP A 108 -7.97 -7.56 7.35
C ASP A 108 -7.33 -6.53 6.44
N ILE A 109 -8.11 -5.63 5.86
CA ILE A 109 -7.55 -4.64 4.92
C ILE A 109 -6.82 -3.50 5.65
N HIS A 110 -7.34 -2.99 6.78
CA HIS A 110 -6.79 -1.80 7.43
C HIS A 110 -5.68 -2.10 8.44
N ALA A 111 -5.63 -3.30 9.02
CA ALA A 111 -4.63 -3.69 10.02
C ALA A 111 -3.75 -4.84 9.51
N SER A 112 -4.36 -5.98 9.18
CA SER A 112 -3.60 -7.20 8.84
C SER A 112 -2.81 -7.07 7.55
N ALA A 113 -3.37 -6.45 6.50
CA ALA A 113 -2.68 -6.23 5.22
C ALA A 113 -1.44 -5.35 5.40
N GLN A 114 -1.58 -4.21 6.09
CA GLN A 114 -0.44 -3.33 6.39
C GLN A 114 0.65 -4.04 7.21
N PHE A 115 0.24 -4.79 8.24
CA PHE A 115 1.18 -5.59 9.03
C PHE A 115 1.91 -6.62 8.17
N ARG A 116 1.21 -7.35 7.29
CA ARG A 116 1.80 -8.37 6.40
C ARG A 116 2.81 -7.75 5.44
N ILE A 117 2.48 -6.61 4.81
CA ILE A 117 3.40 -5.84 3.94
C ILE A 117 4.66 -5.42 4.72
N LEU A 118 4.49 -4.84 5.91
CA LEU A 118 5.62 -4.39 6.71
C LEU A 118 6.48 -5.56 7.21
N ARG A 119 5.87 -6.69 7.51
CA ARG A 119 6.59 -7.91 7.89
C ARG A 119 7.43 -8.45 6.72
N ALA A 120 6.87 -8.52 5.52
CA ALA A 120 7.58 -8.95 4.31
C ALA A 120 8.77 -8.01 4.02
N TYR A 121 8.51 -6.71 4.02
CA TYR A 121 9.52 -5.68 3.82
C TYR A 121 10.60 -5.70 4.91
N GLY A 122 10.21 -5.84 6.17
CA GLY A 122 11.14 -5.92 7.31
C GLY A 122 12.07 -7.13 7.26
N ARG A 123 11.58 -8.29 6.79
CA ARG A 123 12.44 -9.47 6.55
C ARG A 123 13.53 -9.19 5.53
N TRP A 124 13.15 -8.57 4.40
CA TRP A 124 14.12 -8.19 3.38
C TRP A 124 15.13 -7.15 3.91
N LEU A 125 14.67 -6.13 4.65
CA LEU A 125 15.55 -5.12 5.24
C LEU A 125 16.60 -5.74 6.15
N ARG A 126 16.23 -6.67 7.01
CA ARG A 126 17.17 -7.33 7.92
C ARG A 126 18.26 -8.10 7.20
N GLN A 127 17.98 -8.60 6.01
CA GLN A 127 18.93 -9.38 5.20
C GLN A 127 19.83 -8.50 4.32
N ASN A 128 19.37 -7.28 3.97
CA ASN A 128 19.98 -6.45 2.95
C ASN A 128 20.43 -5.06 3.44
N ALA A 129 20.12 -4.68 4.69
CA ALA A 129 20.56 -3.41 5.23
C ALA A 129 22.00 -3.47 5.75
N SER A 130 22.76 -2.40 5.50
CA SER A 130 24.08 -2.14 6.05
C SER A 130 24.10 -0.77 6.76
N ALA A 131 25.22 -0.45 7.40
CA ALA A 131 25.38 0.86 8.05
C ALA A 131 25.22 2.04 7.06
N ASP A 132 25.59 1.82 5.80
CA ASP A 132 25.52 2.84 4.73
C ASP A 132 24.20 2.79 3.95
N SER A 133 23.23 1.98 4.37
CA SER A 133 21.95 1.88 3.67
C SER A 133 21.19 3.21 3.70
N PRO A 134 20.56 3.61 2.60
CA PRO A 134 19.79 4.85 2.55
C PRO A 134 18.60 4.81 3.51
N THR A 135 18.19 5.97 3.99
CA THR A 135 16.97 6.10 4.78
C THR A 135 15.75 5.68 3.96
N ARG A 136 14.97 4.76 4.50
CA ARG A 136 13.74 4.27 3.92
C ARG A 136 12.52 4.84 4.64
N LYS A 137 11.39 4.90 3.97
CA LYS A 137 10.17 5.51 4.48
C LYS A 137 9.00 4.54 4.38
N VAL A 138 8.20 4.54 5.44
CA VAL A 138 6.89 3.88 5.45
C VAL A 138 5.84 4.93 5.77
N VAL A 139 4.78 4.94 5.00
CA VAL A 139 3.61 5.80 5.21
C VAL A 139 2.39 4.89 5.32
N ASN A 140 1.71 4.93 6.46
CA ASN A 140 0.41 4.29 6.63
C ASN A 140 -0.67 5.36 6.53
N ILE A 141 -1.57 5.23 5.58
CA ILE A 141 -2.71 6.13 5.45
C ILE A 141 -3.71 5.76 6.54
N SER A 142 -4.09 6.73 7.32
CA SER A 142 -5.08 6.64 8.38
C SER A 142 -6.19 7.68 8.17
N SER A 143 -7.14 7.72 9.07
CA SER A 143 -8.28 8.63 9.00
C SER A 143 -8.47 9.36 10.32
N THR A 144 -9.07 10.55 10.25
CA THR A 144 -9.58 11.25 11.43
C THR A 144 -10.64 10.44 12.18
N MET A 145 -11.31 9.51 11.47
CA MET A 145 -12.26 8.59 12.10
C MET A 145 -11.60 7.65 13.11
N GLY A 146 -10.35 7.27 12.91
CA GLY A 146 -9.56 6.50 13.89
C GLY A 146 -9.23 7.26 15.17
N VAL A 147 -9.39 8.59 15.18
CA VAL A 147 -9.13 9.44 16.34
C VAL A 147 -10.44 9.87 17.03
N HIS A 148 -11.45 10.21 16.22
CA HIS A 148 -12.69 10.81 16.72
C HIS A 148 -13.87 9.83 16.71
N GLY A 149 -13.72 8.68 16.04
CA GLY A 149 -14.80 7.77 15.76
C GLY A 149 -15.77 8.33 14.70
N GLY A 150 -16.61 7.46 14.17
CA GLY A 150 -17.65 7.83 13.21
C GLY A 150 -18.89 6.97 13.37
N ALA A 151 -20.07 7.56 13.29
CA ALA A 151 -21.30 6.79 13.26
C ALA A 151 -21.26 5.79 12.11
N THR A 152 -21.60 4.52 12.37
CA THR A 152 -21.56 3.41 11.41
C THR A 152 -20.17 3.03 10.88
N GLN A 153 -19.09 3.54 11.45
CA GLN A 153 -17.71 3.29 10.99
C GLN A 153 -16.83 2.60 12.06
N LEU A 154 -17.43 1.89 13.02
CA LEU A 154 -16.72 1.31 14.15
C LEU A 154 -15.50 0.46 13.74
N ALA A 155 -15.65 -0.44 12.78
CA ALA A 155 -14.58 -1.33 12.34
C ALA A 155 -13.51 -0.62 11.49
N TYR A 156 -13.83 0.58 10.97
CA TYR A 156 -12.90 1.43 10.23
C TYR A 156 -12.16 2.41 11.15
N SER A 157 -12.78 2.76 12.30
CA SER A 157 -12.21 3.67 13.30
C SER A 157 -11.26 2.94 14.23
#